data_5b2d1fd3bcce03cb6b3697b616b9f42d
#
_entry.id   5b2d1fd3bcce03cb6b3697b616b9f42d
#
_cell.length_a   1.000
_cell.length_b   1.000
_cell.length_c   1.000
_cell.angle_alpha   90.00
_cell.angle_beta   90.00
_cell.angle_gamma   90.00
#
_symmetry.space_group_name_H-M   'P 1'
#
loop_
_entity.id
_entity.type
_entity.pdbx_description
1 polymer ?
#
loop_
_entity_poly.entity_id
_entity_poly.type
_entity_poly.pdbx_seq_one_letter_code
_entity_poly.pdbx_strand_id
1 'polypeptide(L)'
;MFEFSIAIPAHDRGENGPKWMGELLDSLERQTFQDFEVVVSDQSKNDNIMNVCKDYDFHFTYIRYQGDVPCENINIALKNCEGRIIKPKFSDDIFLKDYALEVIQKEYDKLGCKWAFSGFSNWNGKTHDKKIPVWADKTLEGRNLLSSPPVVSFLNECKEEFDVNLKLLLDVDFYHRMRIKNGMPNIIPNTLVANREHDDRISSDATSKYDCMVEHPEGNWLMNSRELQYVHEKYPEFIINPKYPDEN
;
A
#
# COMPACT_ATOMS: atom_id res chain seq x y z
N MET A 1 -6.66 -23.04 1.32
CA MET A 1 -6.91 -21.58 1.40
C MET A 1 -5.72 -21.02 2.14
N PHE A 2 -5.00 -20.07 1.56
CA PHE A 2 -3.83 -19.44 2.19
C PHE A 2 -4.23 -18.51 3.32
N GLU A 3 -3.35 -18.36 4.31
CA GLU A 3 -3.54 -17.34 5.33
C GLU A 3 -3.32 -15.94 4.76
N PHE A 4 -2.26 -15.74 3.94
CA PHE A 4 -2.02 -14.46 3.29
C PHE A 4 -2.07 -14.54 1.78
N SER A 5 -2.52 -13.44 1.15
CA SER A 5 -2.19 -13.08 -0.22
C SER A 5 -1.30 -11.84 -0.21
N ILE A 6 -0.11 -11.96 -0.77
CA ILE A 6 0.80 -10.83 -0.98
C ILE A 6 0.49 -10.24 -2.35
N ALA A 7 -0.23 -9.12 -2.39
CA ALA A 7 -0.66 -8.47 -3.62
C ALA A 7 0.39 -7.48 -4.11
N ILE A 8 1.03 -7.76 -5.25
CA ILE A 8 2.18 -7.01 -5.79
C ILE A 8 1.81 -6.41 -7.14
N PRO A 9 1.46 -5.12 -7.22
CA PRO A 9 1.51 -4.39 -8.48
C PRO A 9 2.98 -4.13 -8.84
N ALA A 10 3.42 -4.61 -10.00
CA ALA A 10 4.79 -4.53 -10.46
C ALA A 10 4.92 -3.71 -11.74
N HIS A 11 6.10 -3.14 -11.94
CA HIS A 11 6.54 -2.47 -13.15
C HIS A 11 8.07 -2.53 -13.21
N ASP A 12 8.65 -2.75 -14.40
CA ASP A 12 10.09 -2.92 -14.57
C ASP A 12 10.93 -1.67 -14.24
N ARG A 13 10.35 -0.48 -14.36
CA ARG A 13 11.04 0.79 -14.07
C ARG A 13 12.48 0.80 -14.60
N GLY A 14 12.65 0.33 -15.83
CA GLY A 14 13.95 0.09 -16.44
C GLY A 14 14.71 -1.03 -15.72
N GLU A 15 15.96 -0.78 -15.33
CA GLU A 15 16.82 -1.80 -14.70
C GLU A 15 16.53 -2.01 -13.20
N ASN A 16 15.86 -1.07 -12.56
CA ASN A 16 15.63 -1.10 -11.11
C ASN A 16 14.51 -2.06 -10.70
N GLY A 17 13.42 -2.14 -11.49
CA GLY A 17 12.24 -2.93 -11.14
C GLY A 17 12.55 -4.39 -10.87
N PRO A 18 13.27 -5.12 -11.75
CA PRO A 18 13.66 -6.52 -11.52
C PRO A 18 14.50 -6.70 -10.26
N LYS A 19 15.46 -5.81 -10.01
CA LYS A 19 16.29 -5.83 -8.80
C LYS A 19 15.44 -5.66 -7.54
N TRP A 20 14.56 -4.67 -7.51
CA TRP A 20 13.72 -4.40 -6.36
C TRP A 20 12.71 -5.53 -6.11
N MET A 21 12.16 -6.10 -7.19
CA MET A 21 11.30 -7.27 -7.10
C MET A 21 12.03 -8.45 -6.46
N GLY A 22 13.29 -8.72 -6.86
CA GLY A 22 14.13 -9.74 -6.23
C GLY A 22 14.34 -9.48 -4.74
N GLU A 23 14.69 -8.25 -4.34
CA GLU A 23 14.87 -7.88 -2.93
C GLU A 23 13.58 -8.04 -2.11
N LEU A 24 12.40 -7.75 -2.70
CA LEU A 24 11.11 -8.04 -2.07
C LEU A 24 10.88 -9.54 -1.89
N LEU A 25 11.09 -10.34 -2.94
CA LEU A 25 10.89 -11.80 -2.91
C LEU A 25 11.88 -12.47 -1.94
N ASP A 26 13.16 -12.03 -1.89
CA ASP A 26 14.12 -12.44 -0.86
C ASP A 26 13.60 -12.16 0.55
N SER A 27 12.94 -11.02 0.77
CA SER A 27 12.39 -10.67 2.07
C SER A 27 11.15 -11.52 2.43
N LEU A 28 10.44 -12.06 1.44
CA LEU A 28 9.35 -13.04 1.61
C LEU A 28 9.88 -14.44 1.88
N GLU A 29 10.92 -14.86 1.17
CA GLU A 29 11.55 -16.17 1.37
C GLU A 29 12.06 -16.35 2.81
N ARG A 30 12.57 -15.26 3.42
CA ARG A 30 13.04 -15.28 4.81
C ARG A 30 11.93 -15.21 5.86
N GLN A 31 10.66 -15.06 5.50
CA GLN A 31 9.59 -15.00 6.51
C GLN A 31 9.50 -16.30 7.30
N THR A 32 9.31 -16.19 8.63
CA THR A 32 9.07 -17.34 9.49
C THR A 32 7.70 -17.97 9.29
N PHE A 33 6.75 -17.21 8.77
CA PHE A 33 5.39 -17.62 8.43
C PHE A 33 5.28 -17.81 6.91
N GLN A 34 5.01 -19.06 6.46
CA GLN A 34 5.08 -19.45 5.05
C GLN A 34 3.73 -19.79 4.40
N ASP A 35 2.61 -19.69 5.13
CA ASP A 35 1.28 -19.95 4.56
C ASP A 35 0.76 -18.72 3.80
N PHE A 36 1.35 -18.45 2.64
CA PHE A 36 0.96 -17.36 1.75
C PHE A 36 1.06 -17.73 0.26
N GLU A 37 0.29 -17.03 -0.53
CA GLU A 37 0.44 -16.93 -1.99
C GLU A 37 1.00 -15.56 -2.38
N VAL A 38 1.59 -15.47 -3.57
CA VAL A 38 2.08 -14.22 -4.16
C VAL A 38 1.30 -13.92 -5.44
N VAL A 39 0.58 -12.82 -5.45
CA VAL A 39 -0.24 -12.39 -6.60
C VAL A 39 0.43 -11.18 -7.24
N VAL A 40 0.99 -11.35 -8.43
CA VAL A 40 1.71 -10.31 -9.17
C VAL A 40 0.86 -9.83 -10.33
N SER A 41 0.55 -8.53 -10.37
CA SER A 41 0.01 -7.86 -11.56
C SER A 41 1.11 -6.97 -12.15
N ASP A 42 1.64 -7.36 -13.31
CA ASP A 42 2.80 -6.73 -13.92
C ASP A 42 2.42 -5.86 -15.11
N GLN A 43 2.67 -4.57 -15.00
CA GLN A 43 2.44 -3.54 -16.01
C GLN A 43 3.66 -3.34 -16.95
N SER A 44 4.71 -4.15 -16.82
CA SER A 44 5.90 -4.05 -17.68
C SER A 44 5.60 -4.46 -19.11
N LYS A 45 6.36 -3.90 -20.06
CA LYS A 45 6.28 -4.27 -21.47
C LYS A 45 7.17 -5.46 -21.85
N ASN A 46 8.01 -5.91 -20.92
CA ASN A 46 8.98 -7.01 -21.10
C ASN A 46 8.77 -8.08 -20.02
N ASP A 47 9.55 -9.14 -20.06
CA ASP A 47 9.43 -10.29 -19.15
C ASP A 47 10.41 -10.23 -17.97
N ASN A 48 11.06 -9.10 -17.72
CA ASN A 48 12.10 -9.00 -16.68
C ASN A 48 11.53 -9.34 -15.29
N ILE A 49 10.37 -8.81 -14.92
CA ILE A 49 9.71 -9.13 -13.64
C ILE A 49 9.30 -10.60 -13.58
N MET A 50 8.71 -11.13 -14.67
CA MET A 50 8.32 -12.54 -14.75
C MET A 50 9.53 -13.46 -14.55
N ASN A 51 10.66 -13.12 -15.18
CA ASN A 51 11.87 -13.92 -15.07
C ASN A 51 12.41 -13.95 -13.63
N VAL A 52 12.38 -12.83 -12.92
CA VAL A 52 12.72 -12.79 -11.48
C VAL A 52 11.79 -13.70 -10.67
N CYS A 53 10.47 -13.65 -10.93
CA CYS A 53 9.52 -14.49 -10.19
C CYS A 53 9.79 -16.01 -10.35
N LYS A 54 10.30 -16.44 -11.51
CA LYS A 54 10.61 -17.86 -11.78
C LYS A 54 11.74 -18.44 -10.93
N ASP A 55 12.57 -17.58 -10.34
CA ASP A 55 13.71 -18.00 -9.51
C ASP A 55 13.29 -18.39 -8.08
N TYR A 56 11.99 -18.20 -7.72
CA TYR A 56 11.46 -18.45 -6.39
C TYR A 56 10.38 -19.55 -6.42
N ASP A 57 10.36 -20.40 -5.40
CA ASP A 57 9.41 -21.51 -5.24
C ASP A 57 8.19 -21.08 -4.37
N PHE A 58 7.49 -20.00 -4.80
CA PHE A 58 6.25 -19.58 -4.18
C PHE A 58 5.04 -20.04 -4.99
N HIS A 59 3.87 -20.07 -4.35
CA HIS A 59 2.62 -20.18 -5.09
C HIS A 59 2.31 -18.84 -5.76
N PHE A 60 2.66 -18.69 -7.03
CA PHE A 60 2.44 -17.49 -7.82
C PHE A 60 1.16 -17.51 -8.62
N THR A 61 0.38 -16.42 -8.54
CA THR A 61 -0.58 -16.01 -9.57
C THR A 61 0.00 -14.80 -10.29
N TYR A 62 0.39 -14.96 -11.55
CA TYR A 62 1.01 -13.90 -12.35
C TYR A 62 0.10 -13.43 -13.47
N ILE A 63 -0.20 -12.13 -13.49
CA ILE A 63 -1.07 -11.48 -14.47
C ILE A 63 -0.29 -10.39 -15.20
N ARG A 64 -0.30 -10.42 -16.54
CA ARG A 64 0.22 -9.33 -17.35
C ARG A 64 -0.89 -8.29 -17.56
N TYR A 65 -0.71 -7.09 -17.02
CA TYR A 65 -1.58 -5.95 -17.25
C TYR A 65 -1.05 -5.08 -18.38
N GLN A 66 -1.88 -4.82 -19.41
CA GLN A 66 -1.47 -4.09 -20.61
C GLN A 66 -1.84 -2.60 -20.59
N GLY A 67 -2.48 -2.13 -19.52
CA GLY A 67 -2.83 -0.72 -19.34
C GLY A 67 -1.68 0.10 -18.73
N ASP A 68 -1.97 1.36 -18.44
CA ASP A 68 -1.02 2.35 -17.89
C ASP A 68 -1.51 3.02 -16.60
N VAL A 69 -2.66 2.57 -16.05
CA VAL A 69 -3.26 3.12 -14.83
C VAL A 69 -2.76 2.36 -13.59
N PRO A 70 -1.98 2.99 -12.68
CA PRO A 70 -1.42 2.30 -11.53
C PRO A 70 -2.47 1.66 -10.60
N CYS A 71 -3.60 2.35 -10.36
CA CYS A 71 -4.67 1.82 -9.53
C CYS A 71 -5.34 0.58 -10.13
N GLU A 72 -5.50 0.50 -11.46
CA GLU A 72 -5.98 -0.72 -12.11
C GLU A 72 -5.02 -1.89 -11.90
N ASN A 73 -3.71 -1.64 -12.01
CA ASN A 73 -2.69 -2.65 -11.73
C ASN A 73 -2.78 -3.18 -10.29
N ILE A 74 -2.95 -2.28 -9.30
CA ILE A 74 -3.18 -2.67 -7.90
C ILE A 74 -4.46 -3.50 -7.78
N ASN A 75 -5.57 -3.04 -8.37
CA ASN A 75 -6.87 -3.69 -8.29
C ASN A 75 -6.87 -5.08 -8.91
N ILE A 76 -6.14 -5.28 -10.01
CA ILE A 76 -5.97 -6.60 -10.64
C ILE A 76 -5.29 -7.55 -9.66
N ALA A 77 -4.20 -7.14 -9.00
CA ALA A 77 -3.55 -7.97 -7.98
C ALA A 77 -4.53 -8.30 -6.85
N LEU A 78 -5.24 -7.30 -6.30
CA LEU A 78 -6.21 -7.50 -5.21
C LEU A 78 -7.35 -8.45 -5.59
N LYS A 79 -7.89 -8.34 -6.81
CA LYS A 79 -8.99 -9.19 -7.29
C LYS A 79 -8.65 -10.67 -7.32
N ASN A 80 -7.40 -11.01 -7.56
CA ASN A 80 -6.92 -12.38 -7.69
C ASN A 80 -6.38 -12.95 -6.37
N CYS A 81 -6.53 -12.25 -5.24
CA CYS A 81 -6.16 -12.73 -3.92
C CYS A 81 -7.22 -13.69 -3.36
N GLU A 82 -6.78 -14.88 -2.90
CA GLU A 82 -7.63 -15.93 -2.32
C GLU A 82 -7.37 -16.16 -0.82
N GLY A 83 -6.27 -15.62 -0.28
CA GLY A 83 -5.91 -15.73 1.13
C GLY A 83 -6.88 -14.99 2.07
N ARG A 84 -6.89 -15.36 3.34
CA ARG A 84 -7.73 -14.74 4.38
C ARG A 84 -7.37 -13.27 4.60
N ILE A 85 -6.06 -12.97 4.64
CA ILE A 85 -5.52 -11.62 4.87
C ILE A 85 -4.83 -11.17 3.59
N ILE A 86 -5.21 -10.01 3.09
CA ILE A 86 -4.51 -9.36 1.96
C ILE A 86 -3.45 -8.41 2.51
N LYS A 87 -2.23 -8.57 1.99
CA LYS A 87 -1.09 -7.71 2.27
C LYS A 87 -0.58 -7.09 0.97
N PRO A 88 -1.03 -5.86 0.62
CA PRO A 88 -0.44 -5.14 -0.49
C PRO A 88 1.05 -4.90 -0.25
N LYS A 89 1.86 -5.07 -1.29
CA LYS A 89 3.28 -4.74 -1.30
C LYS A 89 3.66 -4.18 -2.67
N PHE A 90 4.28 -3.01 -2.70
CA PHE A 90 4.83 -2.53 -3.95
C PHE A 90 6.16 -3.21 -4.23
N SER A 91 6.47 -3.44 -5.50
CA SER A 91 7.65 -4.22 -5.91
C SER A 91 8.99 -3.58 -5.51
N ASP A 92 8.99 -2.31 -5.12
CA ASP A 92 10.14 -1.55 -4.63
C ASP A 92 10.30 -1.57 -3.09
N ASP A 93 9.33 -2.10 -2.34
CA ASP A 93 9.35 -2.16 -0.87
C ASP A 93 9.74 -3.55 -0.36
N ILE A 94 10.21 -3.63 0.88
CA ILE A 94 10.61 -4.91 1.50
C ILE A 94 9.98 -5.12 2.87
N PHE A 95 9.96 -6.37 3.35
CA PHE A 95 9.77 -6.67 4.76
C PHE A 95 11.08 -6.48 5.51
N LEU A 96 11.05 -5.72 6.62
CA LEU A 96 12.23 -5.45 7.46
C LEU A 96 12.55 -6.55 8.44
N LYS A 97 11.58 -7.41 8.73
CA LYS A 97 11.68 -8.45 9.76
C LYS A 97 11.23 -9.78 9.19
N ASP A 98 11.99 -10.81 9.43
CA ASP A 98 11.68 -12.17 8.97
C ASP A 98 10.43 -12.75 9.66
N TYR A 99 9.99 -12.16 10.77
CA TYR A 99 8.77 -12.49 11.51
C TYR A 99 7.60 -11.52 11.24
N ALA A 100 7.66 -10.72 10.17
CA ALA A 100 6.67 -9.68 9.93
C ALA A 100 5.27 -10.25 9.70
N LEU A 101 5.13 -11.29 8.88
CA LEU A 101 3.84 -11.94 8.61
C LEU A 101 3.28 -12.61 9.87
N GLU A 102 4.11 -13.23 10.69
CA GLU A 102 3.69 -13.81 11.97
C GLU A 102 3.11 -12.77 12.94
N VAL A 103 3.73 -11.59 13.02
CA VAL A 103 3.22 -10.50 13.87
C VAL A 103 1.89 -9.98 13.33
N ILE A 104 1.76 -9.82 12.01
CA ILE A 104 0.51 -9.40 11.38
C ILE A 104 -0.58 -10.44 11.62
N GLN A 105 -0.31 -11.73 11.39
CA GLN A 105 -1.27 -12.81 11.59
C GLN A 105 -1.82 -12.81 13.03
N LYS A 106 -0.95 -12.68 14.04
CA LYS A 106 -1.35 -12.59 15.45
C LYS A 106 -2.27 -11.40 15.76
N GLU A 107 -2.18 -10.32 15.00
CA GLU A 107 -3.12 -9.20 15.15
C GLU A 107 -4.52 -9.57 14.67
N TYR A 108 -4.63 -10.33 13.56
CA TYR A 108 -5.91 -10.79 13.02
C TYR A 108 -6.56 -11.94 13.80
N ASP A 109 -5.82 -12.59 14.69
CA ASP A 109 -6.36 -13.56 15.64
C ASP A 109 -7.08 -12.87 16.81
N LYS A 110 -6.89 -11.57 17.01
CA LYS A 110 -7.65 -10.80 17.98
C LYS A 110 -9.06 -10.55 17.45
N LEU A 111 -10.04 -10.66 18.36
CA LEU A 111 -11.43 -10.46 18.00
C LEU A 111 -11.66 -9.05 17.42
N GLY A 112 -12.28 -9.00 16.24
CA GLY A 112 -12.74 -7.77 15.61
C GLY A 112 -11.70 -7.05 14.74
N CYS A 113 -10.47 -7.54 14.59
CA CYS A 113 -9.52 -6.96 13.66
C CYS A 113 -9.97 -7.21 12.21
N LYS A 114 -10.32 -6.16 11.50
CA LYS A 114 -10.71 -6.19 10.09
C LYS A 114 -9.62 -5.68 9.18
N TRP A 115 -8.88 -4.66 9.63
CA TRP A 115 -7.76 -4.08 8.94
C TRP A 115 -6.78 -3.43 9.92
N ALA A 116 -5.51 -3.40 9.56
CA ALA A 116 -4.45 -2.94 10.43
C ALA A 116 -3.33 -2.25 9.65
N PHE A 117 -2.64 -1.33 10.31
CA PHE A 117 -1.39 -0.73 9.83
C PHE A 117 -0.23 -1.19 10.68
N SER A 118 0.88 -1.59 10.06
CA SER A 118 2.13 -1.83 10.77
C SER A 118 3.01 -0.59 10.80
N GLY A 119 3.89 -0.50 11.80
CA GLY A 119 4.98 0.47 11.77
C GLY A 119 5.87 0.24 10.54
N PHE A 120 6.50 1.32 10.07
CA PHE A 120 7.35 1.32 8.88
C PHE A 120 8.62 2.17 9.09
N SER A 121 9.55 2.04 8.17
CA SER A 121 10.73 2.89 8.07
C SER A 121 10.93 3.31 6.62
N ASN A 122 11.42 4.50 6.40
CA ASN A 122 11.95 4.86 5.09
C ASN A 122 13.30 4.17 4.89
N TRP A 123 13.63 3.85 3.63
CA TRP A 123 14.83 3.11 3.30
C TRP A 123 15.47 3.58 1.97
N ASN A 124 16.74 3.97 2.05
CA ASN A 124 17.57 4.32 0.89
C ASN A 124 18.88 3.52 0.88
N GLY A 125 18.82 2.23 1.25
CA GLY A 125 19.96 1.37 1.52
C GLY A 125 20.26 1.23 3.02
N LYS A 126 19.73 2.14 3.85
CA LYS A 126 19.74 2.07 5.32
C LYS A 126 18.37 2.45 5.86
N THR A 127 17.93 1.78 6.91
CA THR A 127 16.69 2.16 7.60
C THR A 127 16.91 3.41 8.43
N HIS A 128 16.04 4.39 8.28
CA HIS A 128 15.98 5.58 9.09
C HIS A 128 14.50 5.95 9.32
N ASP A 129 14.22 6.78 10.30
CA ASP A 129 12.87 7.30 10.58
C ASP A 129 11.81 6.22 10.81
N LYS A 130 11.99 5.43 11.89
CA LYS A 130 10.93 4.50 12.32
C LYS A 130 9.68 5.29 12.67
N LYS A 131 8.57 4.95 11.99
CA LYS A 131 7.28 5.62 12.13
C LYS A 131 6.21 4.62 12.50
N ILE A 132 5.30 5.06 13.34
CA ILE A 132 4.06 4.32 13.66
C ILE A 132 2.93 5.10 13.00
N PRO A 133 2.09 4.46 12.17
CA PRO A 133 0.93 5.09 11.56
C PRO A 133 -0.01 5.67 12.63
N VAL A 134 -0.55 6.85 12.34
CA VAL A 134 -1.53 7.51 13.21
C VAL A 134 -2.72 7.92 12.35
N TRP A 135 -3.92 7.53 12.79
CA TRP A 135 -5.13 8.05 12.16
C TRP A 135 -5.27 9.54 12.45
N ALA A 136 -5.53 10.34 11.43
CA ALA A 136 -5.79 11.76 11.58
C ALA A 136 -7.12 12.10 10.90
N ASP A 137 -7.99 12.88 11.58
CA ASP A 137 -9.28 13.31 11.05
C ASP A 137 -9.15 14.13 9.76
N LYS A 138 -7.96 14.73 9.57
CA LYS A 138 -7.60 15.50 8.38
C LYS A 138 -7.00 14.68 7.24
N THR A 139 -7.18 13.35 7.25
CA THR A 139 -6.65 12.47 6.19
C THR A 139 -7.20 12.89 4.81
N LEU A 140 -8.48 13.23 4.70
CA LEU A 140 -9.09 13.75 3.46
C LEU A 140 -8.61 15.14 3.03
N GLU A 141 -7.95 15.88 3.90
CA GLU A 141 -7.27 17.14 3.56
C GLU A 141 -5.86 16.90 2.96
N GLY A 142 -5.52 15.66 2.60
CA GLY A 142 -4.22 15.27 2.06
C GLY A 142 -3.14 15.01 3.12
N ARG A 143 -3.48 15.02 4.42
CA ARG A 143 -2.55 14.69 5.52
C ARG A 143 -2.50 13.20 5.79
N ASN A 144 -1.84 12.45 4.92
CA ASN A 144 -1.64 11.03 5.15
C ASN A 144 -0.53 10.77 6.18
N LEU A 145 -0.92 10.47 7.43
CA LEU A 145 -0.04 10.02 8.50
C LEU A 145 0.00 8.48 8.64
N LEU A 146 -0.69 7.77 7.74
CA LEU A 146 -0.78 6.31 7.72
C LEU A 146 0.26 5.68 6.80
N SER A 147 0.87 6.46 5.90
CA SER A 147 1.80 6.00 4.86
C SER A 147 1.13 5.32 3.66
N SER A 148 1.94 4.77 2.76
CA SER A 148 1.53 4.12 1.51
C SER A 148 0.93 2.72 1.73
N PRO A 149 0.21 2.15 0.77
CA PRO A 149 -0.48 0.86 0.88
C PRO A 149 0.36 -0.34 1.36
N PRO A 150 1.68 -0.42 1.14
CA PRO A 150 2.52 -1.50 1.69
C PRO A 150 2.51 -1.64 3.22
N VAL A 151 2.07 -0.65 3.98
CA VAL A 151 1.98 -0.74 5.45
C VAL A 151 0.64 -1.28 5.94
N VAL A 152 -0.42 -1.26 5.11
CA VAL A 152 -1.74 -1.78 5.46
C VAL A 152 -1.84 -3.28 5.23
N SER A 153 -2.73 -3.93 5.96
CA SER A 153 -3.26 -5.26 5.70
C SER A 153 -4.75 -5.28 6.03
N PHE A 154 -5.52 -6.16 5.42
CA PHE A 154 -6.97 -6.25 5.66
C PHE A 154 -7.49 -7.66 5.35
N LEU A 155 -8.60 -8.04 6.00
CA LEU A 155 -9.31 -9.27 5.66
C LEU A 155 -9.83 -9.20 4.22
N ASN A 156 -9.76 -10.31 3.50
CA ASN A 156 -10.20 -10.39 2.11
C ASN A 156 -11.69 -10.03 1.95
N GLU A 157 -12.52 -10.38 2.92
CA GLU A 157 -13.94 -9.98 2.95
C GLU A 157 -14.16 -8.46 3.12
N CYS A 158 -13.15 -7.73 3.60
CA CYS A 158 -13.16 -6.28 3.77
C CYS A 158 -12.54 -5.53 2.58
N LYS A 159 -12.09 -6.26 1.57
CA LYS A 159 -11.42 -5.71 0.39
C LYS A 159 -12.23 -4.62 -0.30
N GLU A 160 -11.55 -3.53 -0.63
CA GLU A 160 -12.01 -2.43 -1.47
C GLU A 160 -11.08 -2.28 -2.68
N GLU A 161 -11.55 -1.66 -3.75
CA GLU A 161 -10.73 -1.30 -4.91
C GLU A 161 -10.17 0.12 -4.74
N PHE A 162 -8.98 0.37 -5.25
CA PHE A 162 -8.45 1.73 -5.37
C PHE A 162 -9.19 2.49 -6.48
N ASP A 163 -9.47 3.78 -6.26
CA ASP A 163 -10.12 4.62 -7.25
C ASP A 163 -9.16 4.91 -8.42
N VAL A 164 -9.54 4.49 -9.62
CA VAL A 164 -8.72 4.60 -10.84
C VAL A 164 -8.52 6.05 -11.31
N ASN A 165 -9.31 6.98 -10.80
CA ASN A 165 -9.15 8.42 -11.08
C ASN A 165 -8.08 9.09 -10.24
N LEU A 166 -7.51 8.37 -9.25
CA LEU A 166 -6.51 8.89 -8.32
C LEU A 166 -5.14 8.27 -8.59
N LYS A 167 -4.10 9.06 -8.44
CA LYS A 167 -2.71 8.65 -8.59
C LYS A 167 -1.88 8.94 -7.33
N LEU A 168 -2.12 10.09 -6.70
CA LEU A 168 -1.41 10.53 -5.49
C LEU A 168 -2.21 10.31 -4.22
N LEU A 169 -3.51 10.60 -4.25
CA LEU A 169 -4.42 10.47 -3.11
C LEU A 169 -5.17 9.13 -3.09
N LEU A 170 -4.68 8.15 -3.85
CA LEU A 170 -5.28 6.81 -3.92
C LEU A 170 -5.37 6.11 -2.56
N ASP A 171 -4.35 6.31 -1.72
CA ASP A 171 -4.29 5.76 -0.37
C ASP A 171 -5.24 6.47 0.59
N VAL A 172 -5.32 7.79 0.52
CA VAL A 172 -6.24 8.63 1.32
C VAL A 172 -7.70 8.22 1.08
N ASP A 173 -8.11 8.13 -0.19
CA ASP A 173 -9.46 7.70 -0.58
C ASP A 173 -9.74 6.25 -0.11
N PHE A 174 -8.79 5.36 -0.35
CA PHE A 174 -8.91 3.95 0.04
C PHE A 174 -9.09 3.80 1.56
N TYR A 175 -8.23 4.46 2.36
CA TYR A 175 -8.29 4.39 3.82
C TYR A 175 -9.57 5.01 4.37
N HIS A 176 -10.05 6.10 3.76
CA HIS A 176 -11.32 6.71 4.14
C HIS A 176 -12.50 5.74 3.94
N ARG A 177 -12.59 5.10 2.77
CA ARG A 177 -13.65 4.10 2.49
C ARG A 177 -13.55 2.88 3.41
N MET A 178 -12.33 2.39 3.65
CA MET A 178 -12.09 1.32 4.61
C MET A 178 -12.58 1.70 6.01
N ARG A 179 -12.33 2.94 6.44
CA ARG A 179 -12.78 3.45 7.74
C ARG A 179 -14.30 3.52 7.86
N ILE A 180 -14.98 4.02 6.83
CA ILE A 180 -16.47 4.07 6.80
C ILE A 180 -17.04 2.66 6.90
N LYS A 181 -16.51 1.71 6.15
CA LYS A 181 -17.08 0.36 6.01
C LYS A 181 -16.71 -0.56 7.17
N ASN A 182 -15.51 -0.45 7.68
CA ASN A 182 -14.90 -1.44 8.57
C ASN A 182 -14.59 -0.92 9.99
N GLY A 183 -14.77 0.38 10.25
CA GLY A 183 -14.41 1.01 11.52
C GLY A 183 -12.93 1.37 11.62
N MET A 184 -12.44 1.71 12.81
CA MET A 184 -11.04 2.08 13.05
C MET A 184 -10.07 0.94 12.72
N PRO A 185 -8.90 1.25 12.10
CA PRO A 185 -7.84 0.26 11.94
C PRO A 185 -7.18 -0.08 13.26
N ASN A 186 -6.70 -1.30 13.38
CA ASN A 186 -5.73 -1.65 14.41
C ASN A 186 -4.35 -1.09 14.05
N ILE A 187 -3.55 -0.73 15.06
CA ILE A 187 -2.17 -0.28 14.87
C ILE A 187 -1.21 -1.31 15.47
N ILE A 188 -0.36 -1.87 14.63
CA ILE A 188 0.72 -2.77 15.01
C ILE A 188 1.97 -1.91 15.19
N PRO A 189 2.46 -1.69 16.43
CA PRO A 189 3.54 -0.73 16.69
C PRO A 189 4.92 -1.23 16.20
N ASN A 190 5.00 -2.46 15.74
CA ASN A 190 6.24 -3.05 15.23
C ASN A 190 6.58 -2.46 13.86
N THR A 191 7.83 -2.01 13.67
CA THR A 191 8.34 -1.59 12.36
C THR A 191 8.64 -2.82 11.50
N LEU A 192 7.70 -3.16 10.62
CA LEU A 192 7.72 -4.41 9.83
C LEU A 192 8.06 -4.21 8.36
N VAL A 193 7.86 -3.00 7.83
CA VAL A 193 7.97 -2.66 6.40
C VAL A 193 9.00 -1.56 6.21
N ALA A 194 9.77 -1.63 5.12
CA ALA A 194 10.55 -0.52 4.60
C ALA A 194 9.93 0.00 3.30
N ASN A 195 9.66 1.30 3.27
CA ASN A 195 9.28 2.02 2.07
C ASN A 195 10.55 2.56 1.41
N ARG A 196 10.84 2.13 0.18
CA ARG A 196 12.03 2.56 -0.54
C ARG A 196 11.91 4.02 -0.98
N GLU A 197 12.97 4.79 -0.75
CA GLU A 197 13.12 6.16 -1.26
C GLU A 197 13.96 6.15 -2.54
N HIS A 198 13.39 6.61 -3.65
CA HIS A 198 14.05 6.77 -4.95
C HIS A 198 13.32 7.82 -5.81
N ASP A 199 13.97 8.31 -6.84
CA ASP A 199 13.44 9.41 -7.66
C ASP A 199 12.29 8.98 -8.59
N ASP A 200 12.19 7.68 -8.91
CA ASP A 200 11.15 7.13 -9.79
C ASP A 200 9.81 6.87 -9.08
N ARG A 201 9.63 7.33 -7.83
CA ARG A 201 8.33 7.20 -7.14
C ARG A 201 7.27 8.04 -7.84
N ILE A 202 6.02 7.54 -7.84
CA ILE A 202 4.87 8.31 -8.36
C ILE A 202 4.78 9.68 -7.68
N SER A 203 5.01 9.75 -6.37
CA SER A 203 5.01 11.01 -5.61
C SER A 203 6.11 11.98 -6.04
N SER A 204 7.30 11.48 -6.41
CA SER A 204 8.39 12.32 -6.92
C SER A 204 8.08 12.88 -8.31
N ASP A 205 7.52 12.05 -9.20
CA ASP A 205 7.10 12.46 -10.53
C ASP A 205 5.95 13.48 -10.49
N ALA A 206 5.00 13.28 -9.60
CA ALA A 206 3.86 14.16 -9.41
C ALA A 206 4.26 15.53 -8.84
N THR A 207 5.23 15.59 -7.93
CA THR A 207 5.73 16.87 -7.40
C THR A 207 6.45 17.68 -8.47
N SER A 208 7.07 17.02 -9.45
CA SER A 208 7.76 17.69 -10.55
C SER A 208 6.85 18.10 -11.71
N LYS A 209 5.77 17.33 -11.97
CA LYS A 209 4.88 17.56 -13.13
C LYS A 209 3.62 18.35 -12.85
N TYR A 210 3.21 18.38 -11.61
CA TYR A 210 1.96 19.06 -11.26
C TYR A 210 2.26 20.19 -10.32
N ASP A 211 2.60 21.34 -10.59
CA ASP A 211 2.68 22.55 -9.73
C ASP A 211 1.67 22.60 -8.55
N CYS A 212 1.42 21.46 -7.92
CA CYS A 212 0.28 21.12 -7.08
C CYS A 212 0.61 21.09 -5.60
N MET A 213 1.87 21.26 -5.21
CA MET A 213 2.26 21.37 -3.82
C MET A 213 2.48 22.83 -3.45
N VAL A 214 1.53 23.43 -2.75
CA VAL A 214 1.72 24.72 -2.10
C VAL A 214 2.23 24.46 -0.68
N GLU A 215 3.39 25.03 -0.35
CA GLU A 215 3.91 25.03 1.01
C GLU A 215 2.97 25.80 1.92
N HIS A 216 2.39 25.13 2.91
CA HIS A 216 1.57 25.80 3.90
C HIS A 216 2.49 26.52 4.91
N PRO A 217 2.13 27.72 5.45
CA PRO A 217 2.93 28.46 6.41
C PRO A 217 3.36 27.69 7.66
N GLU A 218 2.70 26.58 7.97
CA GLU A 218 3.03 25.69 9.09
C GLU A 218 3.90 24.48 8.67
N GLY A 219 4.55 24.52 7.50
CA GLY A 219 5.41 23.45 7.00
C GLY A 219 4.67 22.20 6.51
N ASN A 220 3.36 22.28 6.34
CA ASN A 220 2.54 21.21 5.80
C ASN A 220 2.31 21.41 4.31
N TRP A 221 2.67 20.42 3.49
CA TRP A 221 2.39 20.41 2.07
C TRP A 221 0.88 20.17 1.85
N LEU A 222 0.13 21.21 1.57
CA LEU A 222 -1.25 21.09 1.10
C LEU A 222 -1.20 20.89 -0.42
N MET A 223 -1.69 19.76 -0.87
CA MET A 223 -1.85 19.50 -2.30
C MET A 223 -3.08 20.26 -2.80
N ASN A 224 -2.88 21.41 -3.43
CA ASN A 224 -3.94 22.10 -4.18
C ASN A 224 -4.06 21.45 -5.57
N SER A 225 -4.37 20.15 -5.60
CA SER A 225 -4.42 19.35 -6.81
C SER A 225 -5.84 19.10 -7.27
N ARG A 226 -6.00 18.75 -8.55
CA ARG A 226 -7.28 18.27 -9.08
C ARG A 226 -7.77 17.03 -8.33
N GLU A 227 -6.85 16.20 -7.85
CA GLU A 227 -7.20 15.01 -7.05
C GLU A 227 -7.78 15.39 -5.69
N LEU A 228 -7.23 16.40 -5.01
CA LEU A 228 -7.80 16.87 -3.74
C LEU A 228 -9.19 17.47 -3.95
N GLN A 229 -9.37 18.26 -5.01
CA GLN A 229 -10.68 18.79 -5.38
C GLN A 229 -11.67 17.64 -5.67
N TYR A 230 -11.25 16.62 -6.43
CA TYR A 230 -12.05 15.42 -6.70
C TYR A 230 -12.44 14.69 -5.41
N VAL A 231 -11.52 14.50 -4.49
CA VAL A 231 -11.79 13.87 -3.19
C VAL A 231 -12.77 14.71 -2.36
N HIS A 232 -12.63 16.03 -2.36
CA HIS A 232 -13.56 16.93 -1.65
C HIS A 232 -14.96 16.93 -2.25
N GLU A 233 -15.07 16.87 -3.57
CA GLU A 233 -16.36 16.74 -4.27
C GLU A 233 -17.02 15.38 -4.01
N LYS A 234 -16.21 14.32 -3.84
CA LYS A 234 -16.67 12.96 -3.54
C LYS A 234 -17.18 12.80 -2.11
N TYR A 235 -16.63 13.56 -1.16
CA TYR A 235 -16.93 13.43 0.28
C TYR A 235 -17.23 14.80 0.95
N PRO A 236 -18.19 15.58 0.46
CA PRO A 236 -18.44 16.94 0.96
C PRO A 236 -18.85 16.96 2.44
N GLU A 237 -19.57 15.93 2.92
CA GLU A 237 -20.02 15.82 4.31
C GLU A 237 -18.85 15.66 5.30
N PHE A 238 -17.78 14.98 4.92
CA PHE A 238 -16.59 14.78 5.76
C PHE A 238 -15.68 16.00 5.79
N ILE A 239 -15.72 16.85 4.77
CA ILE A 239 -14.98 18.11 4.76
C ILE A 239 -15.63 19.12 5.71
N ILE A 240 -16.96 19.13 5.78
CA ILE A 240 -17.74 20.04 6.63
C ILE A 240 -17.81 19.54 8.06
N ASN A 241 -17.96 18.25 8.26
CA ASN A 241 -18.12 17.61 9.57
C ASN A 241 -17.45 16.21 9.57
N PRO A 242 -16.15 16.14 9.85
CA PRO A 242 -15.37 14.89 9.75
C PRO A 242 -15.71 13.92 10.89
N LYS A 243 -16.92 13.39 10.94
CA LYS A 243 -17.33 12.34 11.87
C LYS A 243 -17.50 11.01 11.17
N TYR A 244 -16.94 9.99 11.75
CA TYR A 244 -17.11 8.62 11.30
C TYR A 244 -18.27 7.93 12.05
N PRO A 245 -18.89 6.87 11.45
CA PRO A 245 -20.10 6.24 12.02
C PRO A 245 -19.95 5.68 13.44
N ASP A 246 -18.75 5.37 13.86
CA ASP A 246 -18.43 4.82 15.19
C ASP A 246 -18.01 5.88 16.22
N GLU A 247 -18.08 7.17 15.89
CA GLU A 247 -17.80 8.30 16.79
C GLU A 247 -19.07 8.95 17.38
N ASN A 248 -20.23 8.31 17.20
CA ASN A 248 -21.54 8.77 17.72
C ASN A 248 -21.83 8.22 19.13
#